data_0d6c0b055b3f5e2248b8e6a5ef0cbf9c
#
_entry.id   0d6c0b055b3f5e2248b8e6a5ef0cbf9c
#
_cell.length_a   1.000
_cell.length_b   1.000
_cell.length_c   1.000
_cell.angle_alpha   90.00
_cell.angle_beta   90.00
_cell.angle_gamma   90.00
#
_symmetry.space_group_name_H-M   'P 1'
#
loop_
_entity.id
_entity.type
_entity.pdbx_description
1 polymer ?
#
loop_
_entity_poly.entity_id
_entity_poly.type
_entity_poly.pdbx_seq_one_letter_code
_entity_poly.pdbx_strand_id
1 'polypeptide(L)'
;MEKIEALAELLGVDESEITQGYDDSVYEVSDGREYLVLTEDEADDAFHDYEMNLIDDIGIEAFTPSFQNRILTEFADADWFEDAYREMYEGYSYDIVLESDDTYGNRLVQECYDAGLIDDDDFGVDENGDVNYADCLLDTDDLATRLTDYLVDTVDDFVEQYKFEFGEEQLSEVVKRYNLVDWDAVIEETKELDGRGPMLAGYDGIEIDYDDYYIYRTN
;
A
#
# COMPACT_ATOMS: atom_id res chain seq x y z
N MET A 1 14.70 26.88 27.24
CA MET A 1 16.07 26.80 26.67
C MET A 1 15.98 27.17 25.22
N GLU A 2 16.95 27.83 24.65
CA GLU A 2 17.02 28.10 23.20
C GLU A 2 17.53 26.84 22.47
N LYS A 3 17.20 26.65 21.19
CA LYS A 3 17.67 25.50 20.39
C LYS A 3 19.19 25.32 20.40
N ILE A 4 19.93 26.42 20.27
CA ILE A 4 21.39 26.41 20.28
C ILE A 4 21.98 26.02 21.66
N GLU A 5 21.35 26.47 22.75
CA GLU A 5 21.71 26.12 24.13
C GLU A 5 21.53 24.62 24.39
N ALA A 6 20.38 24.07 23.95
CA ALA A 6 20.08 22.62 24.04
C ALA A 6 21.12 21.78 23.28
N LEU A 7 21.48 22.18 22.06
CA LEU A 7 22.48 21.46 21.26
C LEU A 7 23.87 21.57 21.90
N ALA A 8 24.25 22.73 22.42
CA ALA A 8 25.55 22.95 23.09
C ALA A 8 25.70 22.08 24.35
N GLU A 9 24.66 22.03 25.19
CA GLU A 9 24.62 21.16 26.36
C GLU A 9 24.68 19.67 26.02
N LEU A 10 23.88 19.22 25.03
CA LEU A 10 23.91 17.84 24.56
C LEU A 10 25.30 17.41 24.09
N LEU A 11 25.96 18.25 23.31
CA LEU A 11 27.27 17.95 22.74
C LEU A 11 28.44 18.22 23.70
N GLY A 12 28.22 18.97 24.77
CA GLY A 12 29.26 19.38 25.73
C GLY A 12 30.26 20.38 25.13
N VAL A 13 29.80 21.26 24.25
CA VAL A 13 30.59 22.30 23.58
C VAL A 13 30.14 23.70 24.03
N ASP A 14 30.97 24.75 23.74
CA ASP A 14 30.55 26.13 23.96
C ASP A 14 29.62 26.60 22.85
N GLU A 15 28.58 27.39 23.18
CA GLU A 15 27.65 27.93 22.17
C GLU A 15 28.35 28.69 21.05
N SER A 16 29.51 29.32 21.35
CA SER A 16 30.32 30.01 20.34
C SER A 16 30.95 29.11 19.28
N GLU A 17 30.93 27.79 19.49
CA GLU A 17 31.37 26.76 18.54
C GLU A 17 30.24 26.31 17.60
N ILE A 18 28.99 26.79 17.82
CA ILE A 18 27.82 26.46 17.03
C ILE A 18 27.41 27.70 16.22
N THR A 19 27.15 27.48 14.94
CA THR A 19 26.65 28.51 14.01
C THR A 19 25.31 28.08 13.45
N GLN A 20 24.33 28.98 13.46
CA GLN A 20 23.06 28.77 12.79
C GLN A 20 23.28 28.67 11.28
N GLY A 21 22.72 27.63 10.67
CA GLY A 21 22.80 27.32 9.24
C GLY A 21 21.89 28.19 8.36
N TYR A 22 21.46 27.59 7.26
CA TYR A 22 20.59 28.26 6.27
C TYR A 22 19.13 28.36 6.72
N ASP A 23 18.74 27.58 7.70
CA ASP A 23 17.41 27.52 8.29
C ASP A 23 17.49 27.76 9.79
N ASP A 24 16.43 28.25 10.41
CA ASP A 24 16.36 28.55 11.84
C ASP A 24 16.49 27.33 12.74
N SER A 25 16.35 26.14 12.17
CA SER A 25 16.44 24.83 12.85
C SER A 25 17.71 24.05 12.54
N VAL A 26 18.55 24.53 11.61
CA VAL A 26 19.81 23.89 11.20
C VAL A 26 20.98 24.56 11.88
N TYR A 27 21.87 23.75 12.47
CA TYR A 27 23.03 24.22 13.22
C TYR A 27 24.30 23.46 12.81
N GLU A 28 25.39 24.18 12.56
CA GLU A 28 26.71 23.64 12.22
C GLU A 28 27.66 23.83 13.41
N VAL A 29 28.31 22.75 13.83
CA VAL A 29 29.33 22.77 14.87
C VAL A 29 30.71 23.07 14.23
N SER A 30 31.63 23.68 14.98
CA SER A 30 32.97 24.08 14.51
C SER A 30 33.80 22.92 13.92
N ASP A 31 33.48 21.68 14.23
CA ASP A 31 34.11 20.49 13.69
C ASP A 31 33.46 19.97 12.37
N GLY A 32 32.49 20.70 11.86
CA GLY A 32 31.78 20.41 10.59
C GLY A 32 30.60 19.47 10.70
N ARG A 33 30.19 19.05 11.90
CA ARG A 33 28.93 18.30 12.09
C ARG A 33 27.73 19.23 11.97
N GLU A 34 26.68 18.75 11.31
CA GLU A 34 25.44 19.49 11.14
C GLU A 34 24.30 18.79 11.86
N TYR A 35 23.44 19.55 12.49
CA TYR A 35 22.29 19.07 13.25
C TYR A 35 21.03 19.85 12.91
N LEU A 36 19.92 19.12 12.85
CA LEU A 36 18.57 19.66 12.83
C LEU A 36 18.02 19.62 14.27
N VAL A 37 17.57 20.76 14.80
CA VAL A 37 17.03 20.88 16.16
C VAL A 37 15.60 21.39 16.09
N LEU A 38 14.65 20.56 16.46
CA LEU A 38 13.23 20.78 16.27
C LEU A 38 12.47 20.62 17.59
N THR A 39 11.38 21.36 17.77
CA THR A 39 10.33 21.00 18.72
C THR A 39 9.58 19.78 18.22
N GLU A 40 8.70 19.20 19.04
CA GLU A 40 7.88 18.05 18.63
C GLU A 40 7.04 18.37 17.39
N ASP A 41 6.28 19.48 17.42
CA ASP A 41 5.44 19.89 16.29
C ASP A 41 6.27 20.12 15.00
N GLU A 42 7.44 20.80 15.13
CA GLU A 42 8.35 21.03 13.99
C GLU A 42 8.93 19.72 13.44
N ALA A 43 9.20 18.73 14.29
CA ALA A 43 9.70 17.42 13.88
C ALA A 43 8.63 16.59 13.16
N ASP A 44 7.41 16.66 13.64
CA ASP A 44 6.27 16.00 12.98
C ASP A 44 5.97 16.65 11.61
N ASP A 45 5.96 17.98 11.54
CA ASP A 45 5.78 18.69 10.27
C ASP A 45 6.91 18.36 9.27
N ALA A 46 8.17 18.36 9.72
CA ALA A 46 9.31 18.04 8.86
C ALA A 46 9.28 16.57 8.36
N PHE A 47 8.87 15.63 9.20
CA PHE A 47 8.69 14.24 8.81
C PHE A 47 7.56 14.10 7.78
N HIS A 48 6.41 14.70 8.06
CA HIS A 48 5.26 14.70 7.15
C HIS A 48 5.62 15.28 5.77
N ASP A 49 6.29 16.43 5.74
CA ASP A 49 6.73 17.06 4.50
C ASP A 49 7.73 16.19 3.72
N TYR A 50 8.63 15.49 4.42
CA TYR A 50 9.58 14.57 3.80
C TYR A 50 8.85 13.40 3.12
N GLU A 51 7.95 12.72 3.84
CA GLU A 51 7.18 11.59 3.32
C GLU A 51 6.25 12.02 2.17
N MET A 52 5.56 13.16 2.30
CA MET A 52 4.70 13.68 1.23
C MET A 52 5.50 13.98 -0.04
N ASN A 53 6.69 14.56 0.08
CA ASN A 53 7.54 14.79 -1.09
C ASN A 53 7.98 13.47 -1.75
N LEU A 54 8.29 12.44 -0.97
CA LEU A 54 8.64 11.12 -1.48
C LEU A 54 7.45 10.46 -2.20
N ILE A 55 6.25 10.54 -1.60
CA ILE A 55 5.00 10.06 -2.20
C ILE A 55 4.68 10.84 -3.49
N ASP A 56 4.89 12.14 -3.50
CA ASP A 56 4.67 12.96 -4.69
C ASP A 56 5.61 12.61 -5.85
N ASP A 57 6.84 12.24 -5.53
CA ASP A 57 7.86 11.90 -6.53
C ASP A 57 7.66 10.48 -7.10
N ILE A 58 7.45 9.47 -6.27
CA ILE A 58 7.43 8.06 -6.68
C ILE A 58 6.15 7.29 -6.32
N GLY A 59 5.18 7.94 -5.67
CA GLY A 59 3.90 7.33 -5.37
C GLY A 59 3.98 6.20 -4.34
N ILE A 60 3.13 5.19 -4.50
CA ILE A 60 3.07 4.04 -3.59
C ILE A 60 4.38 3.22 -3.59
N GLU A 61 5.19 3.32 -4.63
CA GLU A 61 6.52 2.67 -4.71
C GLU A 61 7.53 3.23 -3.70
N ALA A 62 7.23 4.33 -3.00
CA ALA A 62 8.00 4.80 -1.84
C ALA A 62 8.12 3.74 -0.74
N PHE A 63 7.17 2.81 -0.69
CA PHE A 63 7.03 1.82 0.37
C PHE A 63 7.41 0.40 -0.07
N THR A 64 7.70 -0.46 0.91
CA THR A 64 7.98 -1.88 0.63
C THR A 64 6.74 -2.59 0.08
N PRO A 65 6.88 -3.66 -0.75
CA PRO A 65 5.73 -4.36 -1.33
C PRO A 65 4.69 -4.83 -0.29
N SER A 66 5.11 -5.31 0.87
CA SER A 66 4.20 -5.72 1.94
C SER A 66 3.43 -4.54 2.55
N PHE A 67 4.08 -3.37 2.65
CA PHE A 67 3.41 -2.17 3.15
C PHE A 67 2.52 -1.53 2.07
N GLN A 68 2.91 -1.60 0.78
CA GLN A 68 2.05 -1.21 -0.33
C GLN A 68 0.71 -1.97 -0.31
N ASN A 69 0.76 -3.29 -0.10
CA ASN A 69 -0.47 -4.09 0.00
C ASN A 69 -1.33 -3.62 1.19
N ARG A 70 -0.70 -3.40 2.34
CA ARG A 70 -1.38 -2.89 3.53
C ARG A 70 -1.98 -1.49 3.30
N ILE A 71 -1.30 -0.60 2.57
CA ILE A 71 -1.84 0.70 2.18
C ILE A 71 -3.15 0.53 1.40
N LEU A 72 -3.19 -0.36 0.41
CA LEU A 72 -4.37 -0.58 -0.40
C LEU A 72 -5.52 -1.25 0.35
N THR A 73 -5.24 -2.04 1.39
CA THR A 73 -6.28 -2.76 2.15
C THR A 73 -6.78 -2.00 3.37
N GLU A 74 -5.95 -1.15 4.00
CA GLU A 74 -6.29 -0.48 5.26
C GLU A 74 -6.48 1.02 5.13
N PHE A 75 -5.82 1.68 4.17
CA PHE A 75 -5.80 3.15 4.04
C PHE A 75 -6.33 3.66 2.70
N ALA A 76 -6.76 2.76 1.82
CA ALA A 76 -7.31 3.13 0.52
C ALA A 76 -8.83 2.99 0.47
N ASP A 77 -9.43 3.54 -0.58
CA ASP A 77 -10.83 3.35 -0.93
C ASP A 77 -11.04 1.89 -1.40
N ALA A 78 -11.37 1.02 -0.46
CA ALA A 78 -11.55 -0.41 -0.71
C ALA A 78 -12.69 -0.67 -1.70
N ASP A 79 -13.78 0.11 -1.64
CA ASP A 79 -14.93 -0.06 -2.53
C ASP A 79 -14.54 0.20 -3.99
N TRP A 80 -13.66 1.19 -4.23
CA TRP A 80 -13.14 1.48 -5.57
C TRP A 80 -12.34 0.31 -6.15
N PHE A 81 -11.47 -0.30 -5.34
CA PHE A 81 -10.66 -1.44 -5.78
C PHE A 81 -11.51 -2.68 -5.99
N GLU A 82 -12.48 -2.95 -5.11
CA GLU A 82 -13.42 -4.06 -5.27
C GLU A 82 -14.22 -3.91 -6.56
N ASP A 83 -14.74 -2.72 -6.86
CA ASP A 83 -15.48 -2.46 -8.10
C ASP A 83 -14.59 -2.66 -9.34
N ALA A 84 -13.32 -2.21 -9.31
CA ALA A 84 -12.39 -2.41 -10.40
C ALA A 84 -12.07 -3.89 -10.66
N TYR A 85 -11.85 -4.69 -9.60
CA TYR A 85 -11.66 -6.13 -9.72
C TYR A 85 -12.92 -6.84 -10.19
N ARG A 86 -14.09 -6.43 -9.70
CA ARG A 86 -15.38 -6.99 -10.11
C ARG A 86 -15.60 -6.79 -11.60
N GLU A 87 -15.37 -5.60 -12.13
CA GLU A 87 -15.48 -5.33 -13.57
C GLU A 87 -14.51 -6.20 -14.40
N MET A 88 -13.28 -6.38 -13.92
CA MET A 88 -12.27 -7.22 -14.57
C MET A 88 -12.69 -8.70 -14.57
N TYR A 89 -13.09 -9.23 -13.41
CA TYR A 89 -13.46 -10.65 -13.28
C TYR A 89 -14.80 -10.99 -13.93
N GLU A 90 -15.74 -10.05 -13.98
CA GLU A 90 -16.95 -10.20 -14.81
C GLU A 90 -16.56 -10.41 -16.27
N GLY A 91 -15.66 -9.58 -16.82
CA GLY A 91 -15.13 -9.77 -18.16
C GLY A 91 -14.48 -11.14 -18.35
N TYR A 92 -13.60 -11.54 -17.42
CA TYR A 92 -12.95 -12.85 -17.44
C TYR A 92 -13.96 -14.00 -17.41
N SER A 93 -14.94 -13.96 -16.50
CA SER A 93 -15.95 -15.02 -16.36
C SER A 93 -16.82 -15.16 -17.63
N TYR A 94 -17.16 -14.04 -18.28
CA TYR A 94 -17.89 -14.08 -19.56
C TYR A 94 -17.01 -14.55 -20.73
N ASP A 95 -15.75 -14.17 -20.79
CA ASP A 95 -14.83 -14.61 -21.84
C ASP A 95 -14.57 -16.12 -21.81
N ILE A 96 -14.51 -16.71 -20.60
CA ILE A 96 -14.42 -18.18 -20.43
C ILE A 96 -15.59 -18.90 -21.12
N VAL A 97 -16.80 -18.31 -21.05
CA VAL A 97 -17.99 -18.88 -21.70
C VAL A 97 -17.86 -18.88 -23.22
N LEU A 98 -17.29 -17.82 -23.78
CA LEU A 98 -17.17 -17.64 -25.24
C LEU A 98 -16.10 -18.53 -25.87
N GLU A 99 -15.07 -18.92 -25.10
CA GLU A 99 -13.97 -19.77 -25.57
C GLU A 99 -14.26 -21.27 -25.50
N SER A 100 -15.36 -21.69 -24.86
CA SER A 100 -15.70 -23.10 -24.71
C SER A 100 -16.18 -23.72 -26.03
N ASP A 101 -15.27 -24.41 -26.71
CA ASP A 101 -15.58 -25.25 -27.85
C ASP A 101 -16.29 -26.53 -27.35
N ASP A 102 -17.34 -26.94 -28.01
CA ASP A 102 -18.42 -27.93 -27.69
C ASP A 102 -18.00 -29.34 -27.18
N THR A 103 -16.75 -29.61 -26.82
CA THR A 103 -16.28 -30.99 -26.66
C THR A 103 -15.98 -31.44 -25.22
N TYR A 104 -15.82 -30.53 -24.26
CA TYR A 104 -15.61 -30.89 -22.85
C TYR A 104 -16.17 -29.79 -21.94
N GLY A 105 -17.36 -29.96 -21.48
CA GLY A 105 -18.01 -29.14 -20.45
C GLY A 105 -17.54 -27.69 -20.38
N ASN A 106 -18.44 -26.78 -20.43
CA ASN A 106 -18.20 -25.35 -20.34
C ASN A 106 -17.09 -25.05 -19.31
N ARG A 107 -16.01 -24.38 -19.72
CA ARG A 107 -14.87 -24.04 -18.85
C ARG A 107 -15.32 -23.29 -17.59
N LEU A 108 -16.33 -22.42 -17.70
CA LEU A 108 -16.93 -21.73 -16.56
C LEU A 108 -17.50 -22.72 -15.53
N VAL A 109 -18.20 -23.76 -15.98
CA VAL A 109 -18.71 -24.83 -15.11
C VAL A 109 -17.56 -25.53 -14.39
N GLN A 110 -16.48 -25.85 -15.09
CA GLN A 110 -15.32 -26.49 -14.50
C GLN A 110 -14.63 -25.60 -13.47
N GLU A 111 -14.43 -24.31 -13.76
CA GLU A 111 -13.83 -23.35 -12.82
C GLU A 111 -14.70 -23.22 -11.56
N CYS A 112 -16.03 -23.12 -11.72
CA CYS A 112 -16.95 -23.07 -10.58
C CYS A 112 -16.93 -24.36 -9.75
N TYR A 113 -16.84 -25.52 -10.40
CA TYR A 113 -16.78 -26.81 -9.71
C TYR A 113 -15.46 -26.97 -8.94
N ASP A 114 -14.33 -26.64 -9.57
CA ASP A 114 -13.00 -26.71 -8.96
C ASP A 114 -12.86 -25.72 -7.78
N ALA A 115 -13.54 -24.57 -7.86
CA ALA A 115 -13.64 -23.60 -6.77
C ALA A 115 -14.62 -24.00 -5.66
N GLY A 116 -15.42 -25.09 -5.85
CA GLY A 116 -16.42 -25.55 -4.89
C GLY A 116 -17.66 -24.65 -4.80
N LEU A 117 -17.92 -23.86 -5.84
CA LEU A 117 -19.08 -22.97 -5.94
C LEU A 117 -20.36 -23.69 -6.40
N ILE A 118 -20.20 -24.86 -6.99
CA ILE A 118 -21.24 -25.79 -7.42
C ILE A 118 -20.83 -27.22 -7.06
N ASP A 119 -21.79 -28.10 -6.92
CA ASP A 119 -21.62 -29.51 -6.59
C ASP A 119 -22.42 -30.46 -7.49
N ASP A 120 -22.36 -31.75 -7.23
CA ASP A 120 -23.01 -32.76 -8.05
C ASP A 120 -24.54 -32.58 -8.15
N ASP A 121 -25.17 -31.88 -7.20
CA ASP A 121 -26.62 -31.62 -7.20
C ASP A 121 -27.01 -30.51 -8.21
N ASP A 122 -26.05 -29.72 -8.66
CA ASP A 122 -26.24 -28.67 -9.68
C ASP A 122 -26.18 -29.21 -11.13
N PHE A 123 -26.05 -30.52 -11.30
CA PHE A 123 -25.98 -31.16 -12.61
C PHE A 123 -27.16 -32.10 -12.86
N GLY A 124 -27.47 -32.31 -14.13
CA GLY A 124 -28.37 -33.37 -14.55
C GLY A 124 -27.76 -34.75 -14.31
N VAL A 125 -28.59 -35.76 -14.31
CA VAL A 125 -28.14 -37.16 -14.24
C VAL A 125 -28.40 -37.88 -15.58
N ASP A 126 -27.53 -38.82 -15.92
CA ASP A 126 -27.70 -39.65 -17.10
C ASP A 126 -28.74 -40.75 -16.90
N GLU A 127 -28.96 -41.60 -17.94
CA GLU A 127 -29.94 -42.70 -17.92
C GLU A 127 -29.63 -43.76 -16.84
N ASN A 128 -28.40 -43.78 -16.29
CA ASN A 128 -27.97 -44.72 -15.26
C ASN A 128 -28.06 -44.07 -13.86
N GLY A 129 -28.32 -42.75 -13.77
CA GLY A 129 -28.35 -42.00 -12.54
C GLY A 129 -26.98 -41.46 -12.14
N ASP A 130 -26.01 -41.47 -13.04
CA ASP A 130 -24.69 -40.87 -12.83
C ASP A 130 -24.72 -39.37 -13.19
N VAL A 131 -23.94 -38.54 -12.49
CA VAL A 131 -23.88 -37.10 -12.72
C VAL A 131 -23.38 -36.80 -14.13
N ASN A 132 -24.14 -35.97 -14.86
CA ASN A 132 -23.77 -35.52 -16.20
C ASN A 132 -23.21 -34.09 -16.15
N TYR A 133 -21.93 -33.95 -16.02
CA TYR A 133 -21.23 -32.67 -15.94
C TYR A 133 -21.36 -31.76 -17.18
N ALA A 134 -21.87 -32.30 -18.30
CA ALA A 134 -22.20 -31.50 -19.48
C ALA A 134 -23.62 -30.88 -19.43
N ASP A 135 -24.40 -31.21 -18.39
CA ASP A 135 -25.78 -30.75 -18.23
C ASP A 135 -25.94 -30.00 -16.89
N CYS A 136 -25.22 -28.87 -16.79
CA CYS A 136 -25.33 -27.97 -15.64
C CYS A 136 -26.74 -27.32 -15.64
N LEU A 137 -27.40 -27.39 -14.49
CA LEU A 137 -28.77 -26.90 -14.31
C LEU A 137 -28.81 -25.37 -14.01
N LEU A 138 -27.66 -24.76 -13.72
CA LEU A 138 -27.57 -23.37 -13.42
C LEU A 138 -27.41 -22.52 -14.68
N ASP A 139 -27.92 -21.31 -14.62
CA ASP A 139 -27.79 -20.32 -15.67
C ASP A 139 -26.33 -19.82 -15.76
N THR A 140 -25.87 -19.52 -16.97
CA THR A 140 -24.49 -19.02 -17.21
C THR A 140 -24.23 -17.71 -16.47
N ASP A 141 -25.21 -16.82 -16.38
CA ASP A 141 -25.07 -15.55 -15.68
C ASP A 141 -24.93 -15.77 -14.16
N ASP A 142 -25.64 -16.75 -13.60
CA ASP A 142 -25.52 -17.16 -12.19
C ASP A 142 -24.11 -17.72 -11.91
N LEU A 143 -23.58 -18.56 -12.81
CA LEU A 143 -22.24 -19.13 -12.70
C LEU A 143 -21.16 -18.05 -12.79
N ALA A 144 -21.26 -17.15 -13.76
CA ALA A 144 -20.33 -16.04 -13.94
C ALA A 144 -20.32 -15.14 -12.71
N THR A 145 -21.50 -14.84 -12.14
CA THR A 145 -21.61 -14.03 -10.91
C THR A 145 -20.93 -14.73 -9.73
N ARG A 146 -21.20 -16.02 -9.50
CA ARG A 146 -20.59 -16.79 -8.40
C ARG A 146 -19.07 -16.86 -8.53
N LEU A 147 -18.54 -17.07 -9.74
CA LEU A 147 -17.11 -17.09 -9.97
C LEU A 147 -16.48 -15.71 -9.73
N THR A 148 -17.13 -14.64 -10.21
CA THR A 148 -16.67 -13.27 -9.99
C THR A 148 -16.60 -12.95 -8.50
N ASP A 149 -17.68 -13.21 -7.74
CA ASP A 149 -17.71 -12.97 -6.29
C ASP A 149 -16.58 -13.75 -5.58
N TYR A 150 -16.39 -15.01 -5.93
CA TYR A 150 -15.31 -15.84 -5.36
C TYR A 150 -13.91 -15.28 -5.68
N LEU A 151 -13.65 -14.87 -6.92
CA LEU A 151 -12.36 -14.33 -7.32
C LEU A 151 -12.06 -13.00 -6.63
N VAL A 152 -13.06 -12.13 -6.47
CA VAL A 152 -12.93 -10.88 -5.72
C VAL A 152 -12.64 -11.16 -4.24
N ASP A 153 -13.38 -12.06 -3.62
CA ASP A 153 -13.23 -12.41 -2.20
C ASP A 153 -11.89 -13.12 -1.88
N THR A 154 -11.28 -13.75 -2.88
CA THR A 154 -10.00 -14.49 -2.72
C THR A 154 -8.75 -13.71 -3.10
N VAL A 155 -8.86 -12.42 -3.41
CA VAL A 155 -7.68 -11.58 -3.65
C VAL A 155 -6.95 -11.33 -2.33
N ASP A 156 -5.88 -12.09 -2.08
CA ASP A 156 -5.04 -11.95 -0.87
C ASP A 156 -3.98 -10.84 -1.01
N ASP A 157 -3.56 -10.51 -2.24
CA ASP A 157 -2.55 -9.51 -2.53
C ASP A 157 -3.02 -8.57 -3.64
N PHE A 158 -3.64 -7.47 -3.21
CA PHE A 158 -4.21 -6.46 -4.11
C PHE A 158 -3.15 -5.81 -5.00
N VAL A 159 -1.94 -5.58 -4.47
CA VAL A 159 -0.84 -4.96 -5.22
C VAL A 159 -0.35 -5.87 -6.33
N GLU A 160 -0.07 -7.14 -6.01
CA GLU A 160 0.41 -8.10 -7.03
C GLU A 160 -0.63 -8.32 -8.11
N GLN A 161 -1.90 -8.52 -7.72
CA GLN A 161 -2.98 -8.74 -8.66
C GLN A 161 -3.20 -7.52 -9.56
N TYR A 162 -3.23 -6.33 -8.99
CA TYR A 162 -3.40 -5.10 -9.75
C TYR A 162 -2.24 -4.88 -10.73
N LYS A 163 -0.99 -5.06 -10.26
CA LYS A 163 0.20 -4.92 -11.12
C LYS A 163 0.25 -5.95 -12.25
N PHE A 164 -0.21 -7.16 -11.98
CA PHE A 164 -0.28 -8.21 -13.00
C PHE A 164 -1.27 -7.85 -14.12
N GLU A 165 -2.46 -7.36 -13.77
CA GLU A 165 -3.54 -7.10 -14.72
C GLU A 165 -3.42 -5.73 -15.40
N PHE A 166 -3.00 -4.69 -14.67
CA PHE A 166 -3.00 -3.31 -15.15
C PHE A 166 -1.60 -2.71 -15.35
N GLY A 167 -0.55 -3.37 -14.86
CA GLY A 167 0.83 -2.91 -14.93
C GLY A 167 1.25 -1.99 -13.77
N GLU A 168 2.52 -2.06 -13.38
CA GLU A 168 3.08 -1.34 -12.22
C GLU A 168 2.91 0.18 -12.29
N GLU A 169 3.18 0.78 -13.46
CA GLU A 169 3.07 2.24 -13.67
C GLU A 169 1.62 2.74 -13.51
N GLN A 170 0.63 1.87 -13.76
CA GLN A 170 -0.77 2.26 -13.69
C GLN A 170 -1.29 2.36 -12.27
N LEU A 171 -0.80 1.56 -11.33
CA LEU A 171 -1.24 1.61 -9.95
C LEU A 171 -0.97 2.98 -9.30
N SER A 172 0.28 3.46 -9.36
CA SER A 172 0.63 4.78 -8.82
C SER A 172 -0.12 5.92 -9.50
N GLU A 173 -0.28 5.86 -10.83
CA GLU A 173 -1.05 6.87 -11.57
C GLU A 173 -2.53 6.88 -11.17
N VAL A 174 -3.14 5.72 -10.98
CA VAL A 174 -4.55 5.58 -10.58
C VAL A 174 -4.75 6.07 -9.16
N VAL A 175 -3.94 5.61 -8.21
CA VAL A 175 -3.98 6.03 -6.81
C VAL A 175 -3.87 7.55 -6.70
N LYS A 176 -2.93 8.16 -7.42
CA LYS A 176 -2.71 9.61 -7.43
C LYS A 176 -3.86 10.37 -8.12
N ARG A 177 -4.32 9.90 -9.29
CA ARG A 177 -5.37 10.55 -10.09
C ARG A 177 -6.71 10.64 -9.36
N TYR A 178 -7.08 9.58 -8.68
CA TYR A 178 -8.37 9.47 -8.01
C TYR A 178 -8.29 9.76 -6.52
N ASN A 179 -7.07 10.06 -6.00
CA ASN A 179 -6.81 10.32 -4.58
C ASN A 179 -7.40 9.23 -3.68
N LEU A 180 -7.06 7.97 -4.01
CA LEU A 180 -7.67 6.80 -3.39
C LEU A 180 -7.11 6.46 -2.01
N VAL A 181 -5.98 7.04 -1.60
CA VAL A 181 -5.28 6.72 -0.35
C VAL A 181 -5.31 7.91 0.59
N ASP A 182 -5.59 7.64 1.87
CA ASP A 182 -5.41 8.58 2.97
C ASP A 182 -3.92 8.65 3.35
N TRP A 183 -3.17 9.50 2.64
CA TRP A 183 -1.73 9.63 2.85
C TRP A 183 -1.35 10.16 4.23
N ASP A 184 -2.19 11.01 4.84
CA ASP A 184 -1.94 11.52 6.20
C ASP A 184 -1.97 10.35 7.20
N ALA A 185 -2.92 9.43 7.06
CA ALA A 185 -2.99 8.23 7.90
C ALA A 185 -1.82 7.25 7.64
N VAL A 186 -1.39 7.09 6.38
CA VAL A 186 -0.21 6.28 6.02
C VAL A 186 1.07 6.83 6.65
N ILE A 187 1.27 8.16 6.57
CA ILE A 187 2.45 8.83 7.14
C ILE A 187 2.47 8.68 8.67
N GLU A 188 1.33 8.83 9.34
CA GLU A 188 1.25 8.64 10.78
C GLU A 188 1.59 7.20 11.18
N GLU A 189 1.07 6.19 10.45
CA GLU A 189 1.44 4.79 10.66
C GLU A 189 2.94 4.53 10.43
N THR A 190 3.53 5.14 9.38
CA THR A 190 4.98 5.03 9.11
C THR A 190 5.78 5.62 10.26
N LYS A 191 5.35 6.77 10.81
CA LYS A 191 5.98 7.39 11.97
C LYS A 191 5.92 6.47 13.20
N GLU A 192 4.78 5.80 13.43
CA GLU A 192 4.65 4.86 14.55
C GLU A 192 5.54 3.62 14.40
N LEU A 193 5.72 3.11 13.18
CA LEU A 193 6.50 1.90 12.91
C LEU A 193 8.02 2.15 12.92
N ASP A 194 8.47 3.17 12.24
CA ASP A 194 9.89 3.42 11.96
C ASP A 194 10.47 4.59 12.75
N GLY A 195 9.62 5.46 13.29
CA GLY A 195 10.03 6.71 13.92
C GLY A 195 10.51 7.75 12.89
N ARG A 196 10.82 8.96 13.37
CA ARG A 196 11.28 10.08 12.52
C ARG A 196 12.78 10.02 12.19
N GLY A 197 13.56 9.34 13.05
CA GLY A 197 15.02 9.28 12.96
C GLY A 197 15.56 8.87 11.60
N PRO A 198 15.11 7.74 10.99
CA PRO A 198 15.61 7.29 9.70
C PRO A 198 15.49 8.33 8.57
N MET A 199 14.46 9.18 8.61
CA MET A 199 14.18 10.19 7.58
C MET A 199 14.87 11.54 7.85
N LEU A 200 14.89 11.98 9.11
CA LEU A 200 15.40 13.29 9.48
C LEU A 200 16.90 13.31 9.85
N ALA A 201 17.44 12.18 10.35
CA ALA A 201 18.86 12.05 10.69
C ALA A 201 19.64 11.41 9.55
N GLY A 202 20.06 12.20 8.56
CA GLY A 202 20.72 11.71 7.34
C GLY A 202 22.05 10.98 7.59
N TYR A 203 22.67 11.13 8.77
CA TYR A 203 23.96 10.51 9.08
C TYR A 203 23.82 9.13 9.73
N ASP A 204 23.00 8.98 10.75
CA ASP A 204 22.94 7.77 11.58
C ASP A 204 21.53 7.23 11.81
N GLY A 205 20.49 7.93 11.34
CA GLY A 205 19.09 7.53 11.51
C GLY A 205 18.58 7.67 12.96
N ILE A 206 19.27 8.41 13.83
CA ILE A 206 18.96 8.48 15.26
C ILE A 206 18.27 9.79 15.60
N GLU A 207 17.13 9.68 16.27
CA GLU A 207 16.45 10.78 16.94
C GLU A 207 16.95 10.85 18.39
N ILE A 208 17.37 12.03 18.84
CA ILE A 208 17.78 12.29 20.21
C ILE A 208 16.75 13.23 20.85
N ASP A 209 16.02 12.74 21.85
CA ASP A 209 15.14 13.55 22.69
C ASP A 209 15.98 14.24 23.77
N TYR A 210 16.02 15.57 23.77
CA TYR A 210 16.77 16.36 24.72
C TYR A 210 16.01 17.63 25.12
N ASP A 211 15.55 17.68 26.39
CA ASP A 211 14.71 18.72 26.95
C ASP A 211 13.39 18.85 26.16
N ASP A 212 13.13 20.01 25.56
CA ASP A 212 11.93 20.25 24.74
C ASP A 212 12.19 20.08 23.22
N TYR A 213 13.32 19.44 22.84
CA TYR A 213 13.76 19.33 21.45
C TYR A 213 14.09 17.92 21.04
N TYR A 214 13.87 17.67 19.75
CA TYR A 214 14.33 16.49 19.01
C TYR A 214 15.50 16.89 18.10
N ILE A 215 16.61 16.18 18.24
CA ILE A 215 17.87 16.53 17.62
C ILE A 215 18.31 15.42 16.69
N TYR A 216 18.59 15.77 15.44
CA TYR A 216 18.95 14.86 14.36
C TYR A 216 20.28 15.26 13.77
N ARG A 217 21.21 14.31 13.63
CA ARG A 217 22.45 14.56 12.94
C ARG A 217 22.27 14.34 11.44
N THR A 218 22.56 15.38 10.62
CA THR A 218 22.32 15.37 9.17
C THR A 218 23.56 15.01 8.34
N ASN A 219 24.78 15.14 8.91
CA ASN A 219 26.05 14.77 8.24
C ASN A 219 27.09 14.18 9.19
#